data_cc8b945ac43a55c3ddfd3b79b3cb1254
#
_entry.id   cc8b945ac43a55c3ddfd3b79b3cb1254
#
_cell.length_a   1.000
_cell.length_b   1.000
_cell.length_c   1.000
_cell.angle_alpha   90.00
_cell.angle_beta   90.00
_cell.angle_gamma   90.00
#
_symmetry.space_group_name_H-M   'P 1'
#
loop_
_entity.id
_entity.type
_entity.pdbx_description
1 polymer ?
#
loop_
_entity_poly.entity_id
_entity_poly.type
_entity_poly.pdbx_seq_one_letter_code
_entity_poly.pdbx_strand_id
1 'polypeptide(L)'
;LLTGVYSPTSGTITLDLDGKKRDIQGLKPSTICQAGVARTFQNIRLFNNLTVLDNVKIAMHKNVKYGLLSGVFQLPSYKREEKRLQEESIELLRIMKLDSKKDELAKNLPYGEQRHLEIARALATKPALLLLDEPAAGMNPAETAELTELIEWIRREFNLTILLIEHDMSLVMKICKRLYVLDYGM
;
A
#
# COMPACT_ATOMS: atom_id res chain seq x y z
N LEU A 1 6.28 -10.74 -10.61
CA LEU A 1 6.11 -10.25 -11.99
C LEU A 1 5.36 -8.91 -12.02
N LEU A 2 4.13 -8.81 -11.48
CA LEU A 2 3.27 -7.62 -11.54
C LEU A 2 3.90 -6.34 -10.94
N THR A 3 4.86 -6.47 -10.04
CA THR A 3 5.54 -5.35 -9.38
C THR A 3 6.95 -5.09 -9.88
N GLY A 4 7.36 -5.76 -10.97
CA GLY A 4 8.67 -5.55 -11.60
C GLY A 4 9.88 -6.08 -10.82
N VAL A 5 9.66 -6.87 -9.75
CA VAL A 5 10.77 -7.52 -9.01
C VAL A 5 11.42 -8.61 -9.84
N TYR A 6 10.62 -9.31 -10.62
CA TYR A 6 11.07 -10.35 -11.57
C TYR A 6 10.54 -10.02 -12.96
N SER A 7 11.35 -10.19 -13.99
CA SER A 7 10.92 -10.10 -15.38
C SER A 7 10.30 -11.41 -15.83
N PRO A 8 9.22 -11.40 -16.63
CA PRO A 8 8.69 -12.62 -17.24
C PRO A 8 9.67 -13.12 -18.32
N THR A 9 9.75 -14.44 -18.48
CA THR A 9 10.55 -15.06 -19.53
C THR A 9 9.91 -14.83 -20.90
N SER A 10 8.58 -14.79 -20.96
CA SER A 10 7.79 -14.53 -22.17
C SER A 10 6.41 -13.98 -21.80
N GLY A 11 5.66 -13.51 -22.78
CA GLY A 11 4.32 -12.95 -22.60
C GLY A 11 4.32 -11.47 -22.26
N THR A 12 3.11 -10.91 -22.17
CA THR A 12 2.87 -9.48 -21.89
C THR A 12 2.04 -9.32 -20.62
N ILE A 13 2.29 -8.25 -19.86
CA ILE A 13 1.51 -7.85 -18.70
C ILE A 13 0.98 -6.45 -18.99
N THR A 14 -0.32 -6.33 -19.23
CA THR A 14 -0.97 -5.05 -19.51
C THR A 14 -1.81 -4.62 -18.31
N LEU A 15 -1.55 -3.42 -17.81
CA LEU A 15 -2.37 -2.75 -16.82
C LEU A 15 -3.39 -1.87 -17.55
N ASP A 16 -4.68 -2.11 -17.28
CA ASP A 16 -5.78 -1.29 -17.80
C ASP A 16 -6.41 -0.51 -16.64
N LEU A 17 -6.26 0.80 -16.66
CA LEU A 17 -6.85 1.71 -15.68
C LEU A 17 -7.74 2.72 -16.44
N ASP A 18 -9.05 2.62 -16.24
CA ASP A 18 -10.05 3.47 -16.86
C ASP A 18 -9.92 3.54 -18.40
N GLY A 19 -9.68 2.38 -19.04
CA GLY A 19 -9.51 2.26 -20.49
C GLY A 19 -8.15 2.68 -21.01
N LYS A 20 -7.24 3.13 -20.15
CA LYS A 20 -5.84 3.42 -20.51
C LYS A 20 -4.98 2.19 -20.31
N LYS A 21 -4.70 1.50 -21.39
CA LYS A 21 -3.84 0.31 -21.41
C LYS A 21 -2.37 0.71 -21.41
N ARG A 22 -1.60 0.07 -20.55
CA ARG A 22 -0.15 0.24 -20.46
C ARG A 22 0.52 -1.10 -20.20
N ASP A 23 1.50 -1.44 -21.03
CA ASP A 23 2.34 -2.61 -20.79
C ASP A 23 3.34 -2.29 -19.67
N ILE A 24 3.41 -3.17 -18.67
CA ILE A 24 4.22 -2.99 -17.47
C ILE A 24 5.32 -4.05 -17.31
N GLN A 25 5.38 -5.05 -18.20
CA GLN A 25 6.44 -6.05 -18.14
C GLN A 25 7.82 -5.40 -18.35
N GLY A 26 8.80 -5.84 -17.57
CA GLY A 26 10.18 -5.33 -17.64
C GLY A 26 10.37 -3.91 -17.13
N LEU A 27 9.32 -3.23 -16.69
CA LEU A 27 9.46 -1.91 -16.08
C LEU A 27 10.02 -2.00 -14.65
N LYS A 28 10.74 -0.96 -14.22
CA LYS A 28 11.25 -0.85 -12.85
C LYS A 28 10.09 -0.74 -11.85
N PRO A 29 10.23 -1.29 -10.63
CA PRO A 29 9.20 -1.20 -9.59
C PRO A 29 8.71 0.23 -9.32
N SER A 30 9.60 1.22 -9.35
CA SER A 30 9.23 2.63 -9.17
C SER A 30 8.30 3.14 -10.28
N THR A 31 8.53 2.74 -11.52
CA THR A 31 7.68 3.10 -12.67
C THR A 31 6.30 2.45 -12.57
N ILE A 32 6.24 1.18 -12.12
CA ILE A 32 4.98 0.46 -11.90
C ILE A 32 4.21 1.09 -10.73
N CYS A 33 4.90 1.47 -9.66
CA CYS A 33 4.29 2.22 -8.57
C CYS A 33 3.73 3.57 -9.05
N GLN A 34 4.46 4.30 -9.90
CA GLN A 34 3.97 5.54 -10.52
C GLN A 34 2.75 5.31 -11.41
N ALA A 35 2.65 4.14 -12.04
CA ALA A 35 1.49 3.76 -12.84
C ALA A 35 0.24 3.41 -11.99
N GLY A 36 0.33 3.44 -10.66
CA GLY A 36 -0.81 3.24 -9.76
C GLY A 36 -0.91 1.83 -9.18
N VAL A 37 0.17 1.06 -9.15
CA VAL A 37 0.21 -0.26 -8.50
C VAL A 37 0.99 -0.17 -7.19
N ALA A 38 0.39 -0.58 -6.08
CA ALA A 38 1.07 -0.74 -4.80
C ALA A 38 1.03 -2.19 -4.34
N ARG A 39 2.00 -2.62 -3.53
CA ARG A 39 2.08 -3.96 -2.95
C ARG A 39 2.52 -3.90 -1.50
N THR A 40 1.86 -4.68 -0.65
CA THR A 40 2.42 -5.10 0.63
C THR A 40 3.27 -6.35 0.43
N PHE A 41 4.07 -6.71 1.41
CA PHE A 41 4.92 -7.91 1.33
C PHE A 41 4.50 -8.90 2.40
N GLN A 42 4.70 -10.20 2.17
CA GLN A 42 4.47 -11.25 3.16
C GLN A 42 5.23 -10.94 4.47
N ASN A 43 6.52 -10.62 4.37
CA ASN A 43 7.29 -10.08 5.49
C ASN A 43 7.18 -8.56 5.51
N ILE A 44 6.65 -8.02 6.60
CA ILE A 44 6.44 -6.58 6.78
C ILE A 44 7.74 -5.80 6.54
N ARG A 45 7.68 -4.79 5.66
CA ARG A 45 8.82 -3.93 5.31
C ARG A 45 8.56 -2.50 5.71
N LEU A 46 8.81 -2.19 6.97
CA LEU A 46 8.73 -0.83 7.51
C LEU A 46 10.11 -0.21 7.66
N PHE A 47 10.16 1.12 7.70
CA PHE A 47 11.34 1.84 8.19
C PHE A 47 11.33 1.82 9.72
N ASN A 48 11.91 0.78 10.28
CA ASN A 48 11.82 0.42 11.69
C ASN A 48 12.25 1.53 12.67
N ASN A 49 13.22 2.34 12.28
CA ASN A 49 13.78 3.42 13.08
C ASN A 49 13.15 4.80 12.78
N LEU A 50 12.12 4.84 11.96
CA LEU A 50 11.31 6.03 11.73
C LEU A 50 9.99 5.93 12.48
N THR A 51 9.38 7.09 12.71
CA THR A 51 8.05 7.14 13.35
C THR A 51 6.98 6.53 12.45
N VAL A 52 5.86 6.19 13.04
CA VAL A 52 4.65 5.74 12.35
C VAL A 52 4.23 6.78 11.30
N LEU A 53 4.23 8.06 11.67
CA LEU A 53 3.90 9.17 10.76
C LEU A 53 4.90 9.29 9.61
N ASP A 54 6.21 9.23 9.88
CA ASP A 54 7.23 9.36 8.84
C ASP A 54 7.18 8.21 7.85
N ASN A 55 6.85 7.00 8.30
CA ASN A 55 6.64 5.85 7.41
C ASN A 55 5.57 6.14 6.34
N VAL A 56 4.47 6.79 6.70
CA VAL A 56 3.40 7.16 5.77
C VAL A 56 3.81 8.36 4.91
N LYS A 57 4.40 9.40 5.52
CA LYS A 57 4.86 10.61 4.80
C LYS A 57 5.83 10.28 3.67
N ILE A 58 6.81 9.41 3.90
CA ILE A 58 7.78 9.00 2.87
C ILE A 58 7.07 8.41 1.65
N ALA A 59 6.05 7.60 1.83
CA ALA A 59 5.30 7.03 0.71
C ALA A 59 4.54 8.09 -0.11
N MET A 60 4.12 9.18 0.53
CA MET A 60 3.46 10.30 -0.15
C MET A 60 4.38 11.14 -1.03
N HIS A 61 5.70 11.07 -0.84
CA HIS A 61 6.67 11.84 -1.65
C HIS A 61 6.59 11.55 -3.15
N LYS A 62 6.02 10.41 -3.55
CA LYS A 62 5.65 10.14 -4.95
C LYS A 62 4.78 11.25 -5.56
N ASN A 63 3.93 11.90 -4.75
CA ASN A 63 2.90 12.83 -5.18
C ASN A 63 3.24 14.30 -4.87
N VAL A 64 4.47 14.58 -4.46
CA VAL A 64 4.95 15.94 -4.12
C VAL A 64 5.00 16.83 -5.35
N LYS A 65 4.53 18.08 -5.20
CA LYS A 65 4.39 19.05 -6.30
C LYS A 65 5.40 20.19 -6.25
N TYR A 66 6.28 20.27 -5.27
CA TYR A 66 7.32 21.30 -5.22
C TYR A 66 8.63 20.84 -5.86
N GLY A 67 9.34 21.78 -6.47
CA GLY A 67 10.67 21.52 -7.05
C GLY A 67 11.78 21.60 -6.00
N LEU A 68 12.97 21.12 -6.38
CA LEU A 68 14.17 21.08 -5.51
C LEU A 68 14.48 22.43 -4.86
N LEU A 69 14.41 23.52 -5.61
CA LEU A 69 14.69 24.87 -5.10
C LEU A 69 13.70 25.29 -4.01
N SER A 70 12.41 24.97 -4.17
CA SER A 70 11.40 25.24 -3.14
C SER A 70 11.68 24.49 -1.84
N GLY A 71 12.19 23.26 -1.93
CA GLY A 71 12.58 22.47 -0.76
C GLY A 71 13.81 23.05 -0.05
N VAL A 72 14.87 23.39 -0.81
CA VAL A 72 16.11 23.95 -0.24
C VAL A 72 15.87 25.28 0.45
N PHE A 73 15.12 26.19 -0.18
CA PHE A 73 14.83 27.52 0.38
C PHE A 73 13.57 27.57 1.26
N GLN A 74 12.94 26.43 1.54
CA GLN A 74 11.72 26.33 2.36
C GLN A 74 10.64 27.38 2.00
N LEU A 75 10.43 27.58 0.69
CA LEU A 75 9.48 28.57 0.19
C LEU A 75 8.04 28.28 0.68
N PRO A 76 7.12 29.23 0.62
CA PRO A 76 5.74 29.04 1.06
C PRO A 76 5.03 27.83 0.40
N SER A 77 5.36 27.51 -0.85
CA SER A 77 4.88 26.33 -1.56
C SER A 77 5.33 25.02 -0.88
N TYR A 78 6.58 24.93 -0.45
CA TYR A 78 7.09 23.80 0.32
C TYR A 78 6.33 23.65 1.65
N LYS A 79 6.22 24.73 2.46
CA LYS A 79 5.53 24.67 3.76
C LYS A 79 4.07 24.25 3.63
N ARG A 80 3.38 24.73 2.60
CA ARG A 80 1.98 24.37 2.33
C ARG A 80 1.85 22.88 1.98
N GLU A 81 2.75 22.39 1.15
CA GLU A 81 2.74 20.98 0.72
C GLU A 81 3.10 20.05 1.87
N GLU A 82 4.11 20.38 2.68
CA GLU A 82 4.46 19.60 3.88
C GLU A 82 3.31 19.52 4.87
N LYS A 83 2.59 20.63 5.07
CA LYS A 83 1.39 20.64 5.92
C LYS A 83 0.31 19.72 5.36
N ARG A 84 0.05 19.77 4.04
CA ARG A 84 -0.89 18.89 3.36
C ARG A 84 -0.51 17.42 3.52
N LEU A 85 0.77 17.07 3.29
CA LEU A 85 1.27 15.69 3.45
C LEU A 85 1.09 15.20 4.89
N GLN A 86 1.35 16.06 5.87
CA GLN A 86 1.16 15.72 7.27
C GLN A 86 -0.31 15.47 7.61
N GLU A 87 -1.22 16.33 7.16
CA GLU A 87 -2.66 16.19 7.38
C GLU A 87 -3.22 14.92 6.71
N GLU A 88 -2.87 14.67 5.45
CA GLU A 88 -3.26 13.45 4.73
C GLU A 88 -2.67 12.19 5.38
N SER A 89 -1.43 12.26 5.90
CA SER A 89 -0.81 11.13 6.60
C SER A 89 -1.53 10.81 7.91
N ILE A 90 -1.88 11.83 8.70
CA ILE A 90 -2.61 11.66 9.96
C ILE A 90 -4.00 11.06 9.69
N GLU A 91 -4.66 11.49 8.61
CA GLU A 91 -5.96 10.94 8.24
C GLU A 91 -5.87 9.44 7.88
N LEU A 92 -4.85 9.04 7.09
CA LEU A 92 -4.60 7.62 6.83
C LEU A 92 -4.30 6.83 8.10
N LEU A 93 -3.52 7.41 9.03
CA LEU A 93 -3.25 6.77 10.31
C LEU A 93 -4.52 6.63 11.18
N ARG A 94 -5.43 7.61 11.13
CA ARG A 94 -6.73 7.55 11.82
C ARG A 94 -7.58 6.40 11.28
N ILE A 95 -7.65 6.26 9.96
CA ILE A 95 -8.32 5.14 9.30
C ILE A 95 -7.76 3.80 9.76
N MET A 96 -6.43 3.73 9.95
CA MET A 96 -5.74 2.52 10.42
C MET A 96 -5.73 2.37 11.94
N LYS A 97 -6.39 3.27 12.70
CA LYS A 97 -6.40 3.32 14.17
C LYS A 97 -4.99 3.46 14.77
N LEU A 98 -4.09 4.17 14.10
CA LEU A 98 -2.69 4.37 14.49
C LEU A 98 -2.35 5.83 14.80
N ASP A 99 -3.31 6.76 14.75
CA ASP A 99 -3.09 8.19 14.94
C ASP A 99 -2.58 8.54 16.34
N SER A 100 -3.02 7.81 17.37
CA SER A 100 -2.52 7.97 18.76
C SER A 100 -1.04 7.57 18.91
N LYS A 101 -0.52 6.74 18.02
CA LYS A 101 0.86 6.22 18.02
C LYS A 101 1.74 6.85 16.95
N LYS A 102 1.30 7.94 16.34
CA LYS A 102 1.97 8.57 15.18
C LYS A 102 3.44 8.94 15.43
N ASP A 103 3.80 9.25 16.67
CA ASP A 103 5.15 9.66 17.06
C ASP A 103 6.01 8.48 17.60
N GLU A 104 5.44 7.27 17.72
CA GLU A 104 6.16 6.06 18.10
C GLU A 104 7.03 5.55 16.95
N LEU A 105 8.12 4.83 17.27
CA LEU A 105 8.91 4.13 16.26
C LEU A 105 8.16 2.91 15.75
N ALA A 106 8.18 2.69 14.43
CA ALA A 106 7.44 1.59 13.80
C ALA A 106 7.80 0.21 14.37
N LYS A 107 9.05 0.00 14.80
CA LYS A 107 9.49 -1.25 15.43
C LYS A 107 8.83 -1.56 16.77
N ASN A 108 8.28 -0.56 17.44
CA ASN A 108 7.65 -0.71 18.77
C ASN A 108 6.17 -1.12 18.66
N LEU A 109 5.60 -1.07 17.47
CA LEU A 109 4.22 -1.49 17.25
C LEU A 109 4.07 -3.02 17.37
N PRO A 110 2.95 -3.53 17.92
CA PRO A 110 2.54 -4.91 17.78
C PRO A 110 2.43 -5.33 16.31
N TYR A 111 2.57 -6.63 16.03
CA TYR A 111 2.61 -7.16 14.67
C TYR A 111 1.39 -6.75 13.81
N GLY A 112 0.17 -6.87 14.34
CA GLY A 112 -1.05 -6.46 13.64
C GLY A 112 -1.05 -4.97 13.28
N GLU A 113 -0.58 -4.10 14.20
CA GLU A 113 -0.47 -2.66 13.95
C GLU A 113 0.64 -2.34 12.92
N GLN A 114 1.72 -3.10 12.90
CA GLN A 114 2.73 -2.98 11.84
C GLN A 114 2.14 -3.30 10.47
N ARG A 115 1.26 -4.30 10.38
CA ARG A 115 0.53 -4.64 9.15
C ARG A 115 -0.41 -3.50 8.72
N HIS A 116 -1.14 -2.91 9.65
CA HIS A 116 -1.96 -1.73 9.38
C HIS A 116 -1.12 -0.56 8.85
N LEU A 117 0.05 -0.32 9.45
CA LEU A 117 0.97 0.72 8.99
C LEU A 117 1.51 0.43 7.57
N GLU A 118 1.81 -0.83 7.25
CA GLU A 118 2.24 -1.21 5.90
C GLU A 118 1.14 -0.95 4.86
N ILE A 119 -0.11 -1.26 5.18
CA ILE A 119 -1.27 -0.94 4.33
C ILE A 119 -1.44 0.58 4.19
N ALA A 120 -1.32 1.35 5.28
CA ALA A 120 -1.35 2.81 5.24
C ALA A 120 -0.30 3.39 4.28
N ARG A 121 0.92 2.87 4.30
CA ARG A 121 1.99 3.25 3.38
C ARG A 121 1.66 2.94 1.93
N ALA A 122 1.07 1.78 1.67
CA ALA A 122 0.64 1.43 0.32
C ALA A 122 -0.45 2.39 -0.18
N LEU A 123 -1.45 2.69 0.64
CA LEU A 123 -2.53 3.65 0.33
C LEU A 123 -2.02 5.08 0.12
N ALA A 124 -1.00 5.49 0.87
CA ALA A 124 -0.37 6.81 0.74
C ALA A 124 0.18 7.08 -0.68
N THR A 125 0.50 6.03 -1.44
CA THR A 125 0.89 6.16 -2.85
C THR A 125 -0.29 6.44 -3.79
N LYS A 126 -1.53 6.47 -3.28
CA LYS A 126 -2.79 6.64 -4.04
C LYS A 126 -2.86 5.64 -5.21
N PRO A 127 -2.83 4.32 -4.93
CA PRO A 127 -2.86 3.31 -5.97
C PRO A 127 -4.25 3.16 -6.57
N ALA A 128 -4.34 2.63 -7.80
CA ALA A 128 -5.57 2.10 -8.38
C ALA A 128 -5.67 0.58 -8.18
N LEU A 129 -4.52 -0.09 -8.12
CA LEU A 129 -4.40 -1.53 -7.84
C LEU A 129 -3.52 -1.75 -6.60
N LEU A 130 -4.10 -2.38 -5.59
CA LEU A 130 -3.41 -2.78 -4.36
C LEU A 130 -3.22 -4.30 -4.35
N LEU A 131 -1.97 -4.74 -4.25
CA LEU A 131 -1.60 -6.15 -4.13
C LEU A 131 -1.34 -6.46 -2.67
N LEU A 132 -2.10 -7.36 -2.07
CA LEU A 132 -1.94 -7.82 -0.69
C LEU A 132 -1.41 -9.26 -0.70
N ASP A 133 -0.25 -9.45 -0.12
CA ASP A 133 0.45 -10.73 -0.10
C ASP A 133 0.40 -11.32 1.31
N GLU A 134 -0.46 -12.33 1.51
CA GLU A 134 -0.76 -12.98 2.78
C GLU A 134 -0.93 -11.99 3.94
N PRO A 135 -1.85 -11.02 3.83
CA PRO A 135 -1.96 -9.95 4.83
C PRO A 135 -2.38 -10.43 6.21
N ALA A 136 -3.05 -11.58 6.32
CA ALA A 136 -3.49 -12.17 7.60
C ALA A 136 -2.46 -13.12 8.21
N ALA A 137 -1.32 -13.36 7.57
CA ALA A 137 -0.31 -14.29 8.09
C ALA A 137 0.16 -13.88 9.50
N GLY A 138 0.11 -14.83 10.44
CA GLY A 138 0.54 -14.62 11.83
C GLY A 138 -0.46 -13.86 12.72
N MET A 139 -1.65 -13.55 12.24
CA MET A 139 -2.73 -12.92 13.00
C MET A 139 -3.61 -13.96 13.68
N ASN A 140 -4.17 -13.59 14.83
CA ASN A 140 -5.22 -14.38 15.47
C ASN A 140 -6.58 -14.19 14.77
N PRO A 141 -7.60 -15.05 15.02
CA PRO A 141 -8.90 -14.96 14.34
C PRO A 141 -9.61 -13.60 14.49
N ALA A 142 -9.46 -12.93 15.64
CA ALA A 142 -10.08 -11.63 15.86
C ALA A 142 -9.38 -10.53 15.03
N GLU A 143 -8.06 -10.53 14.98
CA GLU A 143 -7.26 -9.62 14.14
C GLU A 143 -7.54 -9.86 12.65
N THR A 144 -7.66 -11.14 12.22
CA THR A 144 -8.02 -11.49 10.85
C THR A 144 -9.40 -10.96 10.46
N ALA A 145 -10.37 -11.06 11.37
CA ALA A 145 -11.72 -10.52 11.14
C ALA A 145 -11.69 -8.99 10.99
N GLU A 146 -10.97 -8.29 11.88
CA GLU A 146 -10.81 -6.83 11.82
C GLU A 146 -10.12 -6.41 10.53
N LEU A 147 -9.03 -7.08 10.14
CA LEU A 147 -8.32 -6.83 8.88
C LEU A 147 -9.23 -7.06 7.67
N THR A 148 -10.07 -8.09 7.70
CA THR A 148 -11.03 -8.40 6.63
C THR A 148 -12.00 -7.25 6.41
N GLU A 149 -12.58 -6.72 7.49
CA GLU A 149 -13.50 -5.57 7.45
C GLU A 149 -12.79 -4.30 6.94
N LEU A 150 -11.55 -4.08 7.41
CA LEU A 150 -10.71 -2.98 6.95
C LEU A 150 -10.44 -3.07 5.45
N ILE A 151 -10.06 -4.24 4.91
CA ILE A 151 -9.80 -4.44 3.47
C ILE A 151 -11.07 -4.15 2.64
N GLU A 152 -12.23 -4.61 3.09
CA GLU A 152 -13.50 -4.30 2.40
C GLU A 152 -13.81 -2.81 2.43
N TRP A 153 -13.59 -2.16 3.57
CA TRP A 153 -13.85 -0.74 3.73
C TRP A 153 -12.92 0.09 2.84
N ILE A 154 -11.59 -0.15 2.87
CA ILE A 154 -10.65 0.61 2.04
C ILE A 154 -10.90 0.40 0.55
N ARG A 155 -11.28 -0.81 0.14
CA ARG A 155 -11.63 -1.09 -1.26
C ARG A 155 -12.77 -0.21 -1.77
N ARG A 156 -13.79 -0.01 -0.94
CA ARG A 156 -14.96 0.83 -1.28
C ARG A 156 -14.64 2.31 -1.21
N GLU A 157 -14.02 2.75 -0.12
CA GLU A 157 -13.77 4.17 0.16
C GLU A 157 -12.76 4.77 -0.82
N PHE A 158 -11.69 4.04 -1.14
CA PHE A 158 -10.67 4.50 -2.08
C PHE A 158 -10.91 4.03 -3.53
N ASN A 159 -12.03 3.39 -3.81
CA ASN A 159 -12.37 2.84 -5.14
C ASN A 159 -11.24 1.99 -5.74
N LEU A 160 -10.69 1.06 -4.95
CA LEU A 160 -9.53 0.25 -5.31
C LEU A 160 -9.93 -1.07 -5.99
N THR A 161 -9.09 -1.48 -6.93
CA THR A 161 -8.98 -2.90 -7.27
C THR A 161 -7.96 -3.54 -6.33
N ILE A 162 -8.34 -4.63 -5.68
CA ILE A 162 -7.45 -5.39 -4.79
C ILE A 162 -7.22 -6.78 -5.38
N LEU A 163 -5.95 -7.15 -5.51
CA LEU A 163 -5.52 -8.52 -5.77
C LEU A 163 -4.92 -9.09 -4.48
N LEU A 164 -5.57 -10.11 -3.95
CA LEU A 164 -5.22 -10.77 -2.70
C LEU A 164 -4.58 -12.13 -2.99
N ILE A 165 -3.44 -12.41 -2.39
CA ILE A 165 -2.84 -13.74 -2.30
C ILE A 165 -3.08 -14.23 -0.88
N GLU A 166 -3.82 -15.31 -0.73
CA GLU A 166 -4.16 -15.89 0.57
C GLU A 166 -4.44 -17.38 0.46
N HIS A 167 -4.24 -18.06 1.55
CA HIS A 167 -4.56 -19.47 1.72
C HIS A 167 -5.63 -19.72 2.81
N ASP A 168 -6.01 -18.68 3.57
CA ASP A 168 -7.16 -18.72 4.48
C ASP A 168 -8.45 -18.57 3.67
N MET A 169 -9.12 -19.70 3.42
CA MET A 169 -10.35 -19.74 2.64
C MET A 169 -11.49 -18.98 3.30
N SER A 170 -11.50 -18.83 4.63
CA SER A 170 -12.56 -18.10 5.34
C SER A 170 -12.50 -16.61 5.00
N LEU A 171 -11.32 -16.04 4.97
CA LEU A 171 -11.08 -14.65 4.53
C LEU A 171 -11.38 -14.49 3.04
N VAL A 172 -10.82 -15.38 2.19
CA VAL A 172 -10.97 -15.32 0.74
C VAL A 172 -12.44 -15.34 0.33
N MET A 173 -13.23 -16.27 0.85
CA MET A 173 -14.64 -16.42 0.52
C MET A 173 -15.50 -15.23 1.00
N LYS A 174 -15.05 -14.51 2.03
CA LYS A 174 -15.78 -13.35 2.57
C LYS A 174 -15.62 -12.11 1.68
N ILE A 175 -14.43 -11.85 1.15
CA ILE A 175 -14.12 -10.57 0.47
C ILE A 175 -13.86 -10.68 -1.03
N CYS A 176 -13.49 -11.84 -1.56
CA CYS A 176 -13.15 -11.98 -2.96
C CYS A 176 -14.39 -12.22 -3.83
N LYS A 177 -14.55 -11.40 -4.88
CA LYS A 177 -15.62 -11.59 -5.88
C LYS A 177 -15.25 -12.59 -6.97
N ARG A 178 -13.94 -12.83 -7.17
CA ARG A 178 -13.39 -13.72 -8.19
C ARG A 178 -12.16 -14.41 -7.62
N LEU A 179 -12.03 -15.70 -7.89
CA LEU A 179 -10.93 -16.54 -7.47
C LEU A 179 -10.17 -17.04 -8.69
N TYR A 180 -8.86 -17.05 -8.58
CA TYR A 180 -7.95 -17.73 -9.49
C TYR A 180 -7.16 -18.76 -8.68
N VAL A 181 -7.35 -20.01 -8.99
CA VAL A 181 -6.60 -21.11 -8.34
C VAL A 181 -5.43 -21.46 -9.24
N LEU A 182 -4.23 -21.44 -8.69
CA LEU A 182 -3.02 -21.86 -9.38
C LEU A 182 -2.55 -23.19 -8.81
N ASP A 183 -2.41 -24.18 -9.68
CA ASP A 183 -1.82 -25.48 -9.36
C ASP A 183 -0.55 -25.65 -10.22
N TYR A 184 0.62 -25.72 -9.55
CA TYR A 184 1.93 -25.74 -10.23
C TYR A 184 2.10 -24.70 -11.34
N GLY A 185 1.49 -23.51 -11.17
CA GLY A 185 1.61 -22.39 -12.12
C GLY A 185 0.62 -22.43 -13.28
N MET A 186 -0.33 -23.34 -13.26
CA MET A 186 -1.41 -23.48 -14.25
C MET A 186 -2.78 -23.21 -13.63
#